data_060fa27944c8398bc3dcec18aded6348
#
_entry.id   060fa27944c8398bc3dcec18aded6348
#
_cell.length_a   1.000
_cell.length_b   1.000
_cell.length_c   1.000
_cell.angle_alpha   90.00
_cell.angle_beta   90.00
_cell.angle_gamma   90.00
#
_symmetry.space_group_name_H-M   'P 1'
#
loop_
_entity.id
_entity.type
_entity.pdbx_description
1 polymer ?
#
loop_
_entity_poly.entity_id
_entity_poly.type
_entity_poly.pdbx_seq_one_letter_code
_entity_poly.pdbx_strand_id
1 'polypeptide(L)'
;MNVPGKVLFFGGYSVLELGHISLSLAVVDDEGNGVTATVEEADSDVLISRQFGIMQKIDSPELIRKNIVASAFFLARLYLESKGFSNTHVVSLTNSPIFGIEHKSGLGSSAAAPVAVVKSLFSADGMDNYAHSETIHKLSQYSGAAFTNKIGSGFDVATCAAGHTIVYKRFNPSSIILPSDFKNMTETTTKVLFSIERPWPDILTRIISMPSKYGLLFFNIEGGKTSTVSNVRTVGEWKRQHPTEYIELMERQNAHETEAIGGLLDGDNDGLRRCTHAAREIHRKLQGLVAQSYPGLDPIEPEPLTKLIEFGENIHGIVVGRCPGAGGWDALAFLIERDRFDKSSIDAIVDKAKEYDLVLKHLPLRLL
;
A
#
# COMPACT_ATOMS: atom_id res chain seq x y z
N MET A 1 6.39 -3.30 18.20
CA MET A 1 5.60 -2.39 17.35
C MET A 1 4.73 -3.21 16.42
N ASN A 2 3.42 -2.94 16.39
CA ASN A 2 2.48 -3.58 15.45
C ASN A 2 2.11 -2.56 14.36
N VAL A 3 2.31 -2.91 13.09
CA VAL A 3 2.08 -2.02 11.94
C VAL A 3 1.05 -2.67 11.04
N PRO A 4 -0.05 -1.98 10.69
CA PRO A 4 -1.06 -2.53 9.81
C PRO A 4 -0.55 -2.70 8.39
N GLY A 5 -1.21 -3.56 7.64
CA GLY A 5 -1.14 -3.55 6.20
C GLY A 5 -2.05 -2.49 5.59
N LYS A 6 -2.20 -2.54 4.29
CA LYS A 6 -3.03 -1.58 3.55
C LYS A 6 -3.83 -2.22 2.42
N VAL A 7 -4.96 -1.60 2.09
CA VAL A 7 -5.70 -1.84 0.84
C VAL A 7 -5.94 -0.50 0.15
N LEU A 8 -5.40 -0.30 -1.05
CA LEU A 8 -5.74 0.89 -1.86
C LEU A 8 -7.14 0.69 -2.41
N PHE A 9 -8.11 1.31 -1.76
CA PHE A 9 -9.51 1.16 -2.17
C PHE A 9 -9.87 2.15 -3.28
N PHE A 10 -9.52 3.43 -3.16
CA PHE A 10 -9.61 4.42 -4.23
C PHE A 10 -8.22 4.96 -4.59
N GLY A 11 -7.98 5.25 -5.87
CA GLY A 11 -6.72 5.74 -6.39
C GLY A 11 -6.26 5.01 -7.65
N GLY A 12 -6.17 3.68 -7.61
CA GLY A 12 -5.76 2.92 -8.78
C GLY A 12 -4.52 3.51 -9.46
N TYR A 13 -4.64 3.86 -10.74
CA TYR A 13 -3.57 4.53 -11.49
C TYR A 13 -3.47 6.02 -11.18
N SER A 14 -4.56 6.68 -10.76
CA SER A 14 -4.55 8.10 -10.43
C SER A 14 -3.65 8.44 -9.23
N VAL A 15 -3.39 7.49 -8.34
CA VAL A 15 -2.43 7.68 -7.21
C VAL A 15 -0.99 7.94 -7.68
N LEU A 16 -0.69 7.68 -8.95
CA LEU A 16 0.61 7.97 -9.55
C LEU A 16 0.74 9.43 -9.99
N GLU A 17 -0.36 10.17 -10.06
CA GLU A 17 -0.40 11.56 -10.49
C GLU A 17 -0.32 12.52 -9.30
N LEU A 18 0.40 13.62 -9.49
CA LEU A 18 0.49 14.67 -8.46
C LEU A 18 -0.86 15.37 -8.28
N GLY A 19 -1.21 15.67 -7.03
CA GLY A 19 -2.46 16.36 -6.70
C GLY A 19 -3.69 15.47 -6.61
N HIS A 20 -3.66 14.24 -7.14
CA HIS A 20 -4.79 13.33 -7.11
C HIS A 20 -4.97 12.68 -5.73
N ILE A 21 -6.24 12.55 -5.33
CA ILE A 21 -6.62 11.96 -4.04
C ILE A 21 -6.75 10.44 -4.18
N SER A 22 -6.37 9.73 -3.14
CA SER A 22 -6.61 8.30 -2.99
C SER A 22 -7.08 7.97 -1.58
N LEU A 23 -7.74 6.82 -1.42
CA LEU A 23 -8.13 6.25 -0.13
C LEU A 23 -7.38 4.94 0.06
N SER A 24 -6.54 4.92 1.09
CA SER A 24 -5.82 3.72 1.50
C SER A 24 -6.28 3.28 2.88
N LEU A 25 -6.91 2.12 2.92
CA LEU A 25 -7.47 1.52 4.13
C LEU A 25 -6.36 0.84 4.92
N ALA A 26 -6.20 1.16 6.20
CA ALA A 26 -5.33 0.40 7.09
C ALA A 26 -6.07 -0.84 7.58
N VAL A 27 -5.40 -1.99 7.48
CA VAL A 27 -6.00 -3.28 7.79
C VAL A 27 -5.08 -4.13 8.68
N VAL A 28 -5.73 -4.89 9.57
CA VAL A 28 -5.11 -5.91 10.41
C VAL A 28 -5.93 -7.20 10.30
N ASP A 29 -5.41 -8.31 10.81
CA ASP A 29 -6.21 -9.53 10.93
C ASP A 29 -7.35 -9.38 11.96
N ASP A 30 -8.16 -10.40 12.14
CA ASP A 30 -9.28 -10.40 13.07
C ASP A 30 -8.85 -10.32 14.55
N GLU A 31 -7.62 -10.73 14.86
CA GLU A 31 -7.00 -10.58 16.19
C GLU A 31 -6.39 -9.17 16.41
N GLY A 32 -6.26 -8.36 15.38
CA GLY A 32 -5.67 -7.03 15.43
C GLY A 32 -4.18 -7.00 15.12
N ASN A 33 -3.63 -8.07 14.53
CA ASN A 33 -2.22 -8.16 14.19
C ASN A 33 -1.95 -7.78 12.74
N GLY A 34 -0.83 -7.10 12.53
CA GLY A 34 -0.25 -6.78 11.23
C GLY A 34 1.17 -7.37 11.11
N VAL A 35 2.13 -6.51 10.80
CA VAL A 35 3.56 -6.79 10.89
C VAL A 35 4.08 -6.28 12.21
N THR A 36 4.65 -7.15 13.02
CA THR A 36 5.15 -6.82 14.35
C THR A 36 6.69 -6.81 14.37
N ALA A 37 7.28 -5.77 14.94
CA ALA A 37 8.69 -5.70 15.28
C ALA A 37 8.87 -5.65 16.79
N THR A 38 9.76 -6.49 17.31
CA THR A 38 10.34 -6.37 18.66
C THR A 38 11.75 -5.86 18.54
N VAL A 39 12.22 -5.13 19.55
CA VAL A 39 13.56 -4.54 19.60
C VAL A 39 14.16 -4.77 20.97
N GLU A 40 15.44 -5.12 21.00
CA GLU A 40 16.23 -5.33 22.22
C GLU A 40 17.58 -4.65 22.05
N GLU A 41 18.12 -4.07 23.12
CA GLU A 41 19.48 -3.52 23.14
C GLU A 41 20.50 -4.65 22.97
N ALA A 42 21.59 -4.41 22.22
CA ALA A 42 22.58 -5.42 21.90
C ALA A 42 23.96 -4.81 21.63
N ASP A 43 24.99 -5.66 21.58
CA ASP A 43 26.36 -5.22 21.26
C ASP A 43 26.56 -4.85 19.77
N SER A 44 25.61 -5.17 18.91
CA SER A 44 25.65 -4.86 17.48
C SER A 44 24.25 -4.88 16.87
N ASP A 45 24.08 -4.13 15.79
CA ASP A 45 22.83 -4.10 15.01
C ASP A 45 22.60 -5.41 14.27
N VAL A 46 21.49 -6.10 14.59
CA VAL A 46 21.10 -7.37 13.97
C VAL A 46 19.63 -7.33 13.58
N LEU A 47 19.33 -7.73 12.36
CA LEU A 47 17.97 -7.93 11.89
C LEU A 47 17.65 -9.42 11.77
N ILE A 48 16.54 -9.82 12.38
CA ILE A 48 16.00 -11.18 12.31
C ILE A 48 14.61 -11.10 11.65
N SER A 49 14.44 -11.78 10.53
CA SER A 49 13.13 -11.94 9.90
C SER A 49 13.07 -13.25 9.16
N ARG A 50 12.36 -14.22 9.71
CA ARG A 50 12.16 -15.53 9.08
C ARG A 50 11.44 -15.39 7.75
N GLN A 51 10.47 -14.48 7.68
CA GLN A 51 9.67 -14.24 6.50
C GLN A 51 10.50 -13.72 5.31
N PHE A 52 11.49 -12.87 5.56
CA PHE A 52 12.38 -12.34 4.51
C PHE A 52 13.67 -13.15 4.39
N GLY A 53 13.78 -14.29 5.10
CA GLY A 53 14.99 -15.13 5.10
C GLY A 53 16.22 -14.42 5.64
N ILE A 54 16.05 -13.48 6.57
CA ILE A 54 17.13 -12.65 7.10
C ILE A 54 17.44 -13.08 8.55
N MET A 55 18.68 -13.37 8.78
CA MET A 55 19.33 -13.34 10.09
C MET A 55 20.71 -12.76 9.86
N GLN A 56 20.84 -11.45 10.02
CA GLN A 56 21.98 -10.72 9.49
C GLN A 56 22.38 -9.53 10.35
N LYS A 57 23.68 -9.35 10.55
CA LYS A 57 24.26 -8.13 11.09
C LYS A 57 24.11 -6.99 10.09
N ILE A 58 23.75 -5.80 10.58
CA ILE A 58 23.54 -4.59 9.77
C ILE A 58 24.75 -3.67 9.92
N ASP A 59 25.80 -3.97 9.20
CA ASP A 59 27.10 -3.28 9.29
C ASP A 59 27.64 -2.81 7.94
N SER A 60 26.91 -2.99 6.85
CA SER A 60 27.38 -2.66 5.51
C SER A 60 26.33 -1.96 4.65
N PRO A 61 26.68 -0.88 3.94
CA PRO A 61 25.77 -0.19 3.02
C PRO A 61 25.34 -1.07 1.82
N GLU A 62 26.03 -2.17 1.55
CA GLU A 62 25.64 -3.12 0.51
C GLU A 62 24.27 -3.78 0.78
N LEU A 63 23.84 -3.80 2.05
CA LEU A 63 22.55 -4.33 2.47
C LEU A 63 21.37 -3.53 1.94
N ILE A 64 21.57 -2.23 1.65
CA ILE A 64 20.55 -1.35 1.10
C ILE A 64 19.94 -1.91 -0.19
N ARG A 65 20.75 -2.57 -1.02
CA ARG A 65 20.33 -3.16 -2.31
C ARG A 65 19.94 -4.64 -2.22
N LYS A 66 20.19 -5.29 -1.08
CA LYS A 66 19.94 -6.73 -0.93
C LYS A 66 18.55 -7.03 -0.43
N ASN A 67 18.03 -6.23 0.50
CA ASN A 67 16.73 -6.45 1.10
C ASN A 67 16.11 -5.16 1.61
N ILE A 68 14.82 -4.97 1.41
CA ILE A 68 14.10 -3.74 1.76
C ILE A 68 14.06 -3.47 3.29
N VAL A 69 13.98 -4.51 4.13
CA VAL A 69 13.97 -4.34 5.59
C VAL A 69 15.37 -4.06 6.13
N ALA A 70 16.40 -4.67 5.55
CA ALA A 70 17.79 -4.34 5.87
C ALA A 70 18.15 -2.91 5.42
N SER A 71 17.64 -2.48 4.26
CA SER A 71 17.73 -1.09 3.81
C SER A 71 17.11 -0.12 4.83
N ALA A 72 15.91 -0.44 5.32
CA ALA A 72 15.21 0.40 6.29
C ALA A 72 15.97 0.48 7.62
N PHE A 73 16.48 -0.63 8.10
CA PHE A 73 17.29 -0.67 9.32
C PHE A 73 18.55 0.19 9.16
N PHE A 74 19.36 -0.07 8.13
CA PHE A 74 20.62 0.63 7.90
C PHE A 74 20.40 2.14 7.77
N LEU A 75 19.42 2.58 6.99
CA LEU A 75 19.16 4.00 6.76
C LEU A 75 18.54 4.69 7.98
N ALA A 76 17.73 3.98 8.77
CA ALA A 76 17.23 4.49 10.04
C ALA A 76 18.36 4.67 11.06
N ARG A 77 19.29 3.70 11.17
CA ARG A 77 20.49 3.84 12.02
C ARG A 77 21.33 5.02 11.60
N LEU A 78 21.61 5.14 10.29
CA LEU A 78 22.37 6.29 9.76
C LEU A 78 21.72 7.63 10.14
N TYR A 79 20.40 7.72 10.06
CA TYR A 79 19.67 8.91 10.48
C TYR A 79 19.76 9.15 11.99
N LEU A 80 19.53 8.13 12.82
CA LEU A 80 19.58 8.19 14.28
C LEU A 80 20.98 8.57 14.77
N GLU A 81 22.04 8.01 14.20
CA GLU A 81 23.43 8.37 14.48
C GLU A 81 23.71 9.85 14.17
N SER A 82 23.15 10.37 13.09
CA SER A 82 23.26 11.80 12.76
C SER A 82 22.57 12.71 13.80
N LYS A 83 21.67 12.15 14.62
CA LYS A 83 20.97 12.82 15.73
C LYS A 83 21.63 12.56 17.10
N GLY A 84 22.75 11.83 17.12
CA GLY A 84 23.50 11.54 18.35
C GLY A 84 23.09 10.26 19.08
N PHE A 85 22.25 9.42 18.48
CA PHE A 85 21.89 8.10 19.03
C PHE A 85 22.87 7.03 18.53
N SER A 86 23.57 6.37 19.46
CA SER A 86 24.62 5.39 19.14
C SER A 86 24.29 3.97 19.62
N ASN A 87 23.12 3.74 20.22
CA ASN A 87 22.72 2.43 20.71
C ASN A 87 22.57 1.44 19.56
N THR A 88 22.96 0.18 19.78
CA THR A 88 22.80 -0.89 18.81
C THR A 88 21.70 -1.85 19.26
N HIS A 89 21.02 -2.47 18.29
CA HIS A 89 19.80 -3.20 18.58
C HIS A 89 19.67 -4.50 17.78
N VAL A 90 19.02 -5.50 18.38
CA VAL A 90 18.42 -6.62 17.65
C VAL A 90 16.96 -6.29 17.37
N VAL A 91 16.59 -6.25 16.08
CA VAL A 91 15.19 -6.12 15.64
C VAL A 91 14.71 -7.44 15.07
N SER A 92 13.63 -7.97 15.65
CA SER A 92 12.99 -9.21 15.20
C SER A 92 11.62 -8.92 14.61
N LEU A 93 11.40 -9.35 13.37
CA LEU A 93 10.13 -9.20 12.64
C LEU A 93 9.33 -10.50 12.65
N THR A 94 8.04 -10.35 12.96
CA THR A 94 7.03 -11.41 12.81
C THR A 94 5.81 -10.83 12.12
N ASN A 95 5.13 -11.65 11.32
CA ASN A 95 3.92 -11.24 10.63
C ASN A 95 2.76 -12.13 11.04
N SER A 96 1.56 -11.55 11.10
CA SER A 96 0.35 -12.37 11.05
C SER A 96 0.33 -13.23 9.76
N PRO A 97 -0.20 -14.46 9.81
CA PRO A 97 -0.22 -15.36 8.66
C PRO A 97 -0.83 -14.76 7.37
N ILE A 98 -1.83 -13.89 7.51
CA ILE A 98 -2.48 -13.24 6.34
C ILE A 98 -1.55 -12.22 5.65
N PHE A 99 -0.50 -11.76 6.32
CA PHE A 99 0.55 -10.90 5.77
C PHE A 99 1.79 -11.70 5.34
N GLY A 100 1.68 -13.02 5.22
CA GLY A 100 2.77 -13.90 4.82
C GLY A 100 3.29 -13.64 3.42
N ILE A 101 4.54 -14.05 3.16
CA ILE A 101 5.19 -13.91 1.83
C ILE A 101 4.73 -15.02 0.88
N GLU A 102 4.36 -16.19 1.39
CA GLU A 102 4.05 -17.37 0.58
C GLU A 102 2.93 -17.11 -0.44
N HIS A 103 2.02 -16.19 -0.10
CA HIS A 103 0.99 -15.74 -1.01
C HIS A 103 0.95 -14.21 -1.01
N LYS A 104 1.18 -13.58 -2.17
CA LYS A 104 0.99 -12.13 -2.32
C LYS A 104 -0.48 -11.80 -2.07
N SER A 105 -0.80 -11.41 -0.85
CA SER A 105 -2.17 -11.03 -0.46
C SER A 105 -2.58 -9.62 -0.93
N GLY A 106 -1.67 -8.83 -1.52
CA GLY A 106 -1.92 -7.42 -1.86
C GLY A 106 -1.99 -6.47 -0.66
N LEU A 107 -1.84 -6.99 0.57
CA LEU A 107 -2.02 -6.26 1.82
C LEU A 107 -0.82 -5.39 2.22
N GLY A 108 0.26 -5.36 1.45
CA GLY A 108 1.37 -4.41 1.63
C GLY A 108 2.36 -4.76 2.73
N SER A 109 2.61 -6.05 3.00
CA SER A 109 3.65 -6.47 3.96
C SER A 109 5.04 -5.91 3.64
N SER A 110 5.35 -5.72 2.34
CA SER A 110 6.60 -5.09 1.89
C SER A 110 6.75 -3.61 2.27
N ALA A 111 5.65 -2.92 2.56
CA ALA A 111 5.66 -1.56 3.08
C ALA A 111 5.59 -1.55 4.62
N ALA A 112 4.79 -2.45 5.21
CA ALA A 112 4.62 -2.54 6.65
C ALA A 112 5.90 -2.95 7.38
N ALA A 113 6.68 -3.88 6.83
CA ALA A 113 7.90 -4.38 7.48
C ALA A 113 9.00 -3.30 7.61
N PRO A 114 9.37 -2.53 6.57
CA PRO A 114 10.27 -1.38 6.73
C PRO A 114 9.78 -0.37 7.76
N VAL A 115 8.49 -0.03 7.76
CA VAL A 115 7.90 0.89 8.75
C VAL A 115 8.02 0.33 10.16
N ALA A 116 7.78 -0.98 10.36
CA ALA A 116 7.90 -1.61 11.67
C ALA A 116 9.33 -1.54 12.20
N VAL A 117 10.33 -1.77 11.35
CA VAL A 117 11.76 -1.62 11.70
C VAL A 117 12.07 -0.19 12.11
N VAL A 118 11.71 0.80 11.29
CA VAL A 118 12.01 2.20 11.60
C VAL A 118 11.33 2.64 12.89
N LYS A 119 10.04 2.33 13.08
CA LYS A 119 9.30 2.62 14.32
C LYS A 119 9.93 1.98 15.55
N SER A 120 10.39 0.73 15.44
CA SER A 120 10.98 0.05 16.59
C SER A 120 12.32 0.64 17.01
N LEU A 121 13.16 1.04 16.05
CA LEU A 121 14.43 1.72 16.33
C LEU A 121 14.21 3.10 16.96
N PHE A 122 13.28 3.90 16.42
CA PHE A 122 12.92 5.19 17.00
C PHE A 122 12.43 5.04 18.44
N SER A 123 11.56 4.07 18.69
CA SER A 123 11.05 3.81 20.04
C SER A 123 12.13 3.35 21.00
N ALA A 124 13.08 2.51 20.55
CA ALA A 124 14.20 2.02 21.36
C ALA A 124 15.13 3.15 21.79
N ASP A 125 15.35 4.13 20.92
CA ASP A 125 16.12 5.34 21.22
C ASP A 125 15.30 6.44 21.92
N GLY A 126 14.09 6.11 22.41
CA GLY A 126 13.25 7.03 23.20
C GLY A 126 12.52 8.10 22.39
N MET A 127 12.46 7.98 21.08
CA MET A 127 11.75 8.92 20.22
C MET A 127 10.26 8.54 20.12
N ASP A 128 9.38 9.54 20.30
CA ASP A 128 7.93 9.32 20.15
C ASP A 128 7.56 9.10 18.68
N ASN A 129 7.02 7.93 18.38
CA ASN A 129 6.65 7.55 17.02
C ASN A 129 5.53 8.42 16.42
N TYR A 130 4.66 9.00 17.24
CA TYR A 130 3.63 9.91 16.77
C TYR A 130 4.23 11.27 16.37
N ALA A 131 5.05 11.84 17.25
CA ALA A 131 5.75 13.10 16.96
C ALA A 131 6.68 13.00 15.72
N HIS A 132 7.22 11.80 15.48
CA HIS A 132 8.13 11.54 14.35
C HIS A 132 7.48 10.79 13.17
N SER A 133 6.15 10.74 13.09
CA SER A 133 5.43 9.97 12.07
C SER A 133 5.79 10.34 10.63
N GLU A 134 6.01 11.63 10.36
CA GLU A 134 6.47 12.10 9.04
C GLU A 134 7.90 11.62 8.72
N THR A 135 8.80 11.69 9.69
CA THR A 135 10.20 11.21 9.52
C THR A 135 10.23 9.70 9.28
N ILE A 136 9.43 8.94 10.03
CA ILE A 136 9.28 7.49 9.86
C ILE A 136 8.76 7.16 8.46
N HIS A 137 7.73 7.87 8.00
CA HIS A 137 7.22 7.73 6.64
C HIS A 137 8.31 8.00 5.60
N LYS A 138 9.00 9.13 5.71
CA LYS A 138 10.04 9.53 4.77
C LYS A 138 11.21 8.54 4.72
N LEU A 139 11.71 8.09 5.87
CA LEU A 139 12.78 7.08 5.96
C LEU A 139 12.37 5.76 5.33
N SER A 140 11.16 5.27 5.64
CA SER A 140 10.66 4.01 5.10
C SER A 140 10.46 4.11 3.58
N GLN A 141 9.94 5.23 3.09
CA GLN A 141 9.78 5.49 1.66
C GLN A 141 11.12 5.61 0.94
N TYR A 142 12.08 6.32 1.54
CA TYR A 142 13.44 6.42 1.02
C TYR A 142 14.10 5.04 0.93
N SER A 143 13.93 4.21 1.96
CA SER A 143 14.47 2.84 1.99
C SER A 143 13.94 1.98 0.85
N GLY A 144 12.64 2.07 0.58
CA GLY A 144 12.01 1.40 -0.57
C GLY A 144 12.55 1.90 -1.91
N ALA A 145 12.73 3.21 -2.05
CA ALA A 145 13.33 3.82 -3.25
C ALA A 145 14.80 3.41 -3.42
N ALA A 146 15.56 3.40 -2.33
CA ALA A 146 16.96 2.97 -2.31
C ALA A 146 17.11 1.50 -2.71
N PHE A 147 16.27 0.61 -2.18
CA PHE A 147 16.28 -0.82 -2.50
C PHE A 147 15.92 -1.09 -3.96
N THR A 148 14.82 -0.51 -4.45
CA THR A 148 14.29 -0.81 -5.79
C THR A 148 14.90 0.04 -6.91
N ASN A 149 15.62 1.10 -6.58
CA ASN A 149 16.06 2.16 -7.49
C ASN A 149 14.88 2.86 -8.21
N LYS A 150 13.71 2.89 -7.59
CA LYS A 150 12.49 3.49 -8.13
C LYS A 150 11.73 4.22 -7.03
N ILE A 151 11.19 5.38 -7.35
CA ILE A 151 10.37 6.15 -6.42
C ILE A 151 8.91 5.76 -6.65
N GLY A 152 8.35 4.98 -5.72
CA GLY A 152 6.95 4.56 -5.73
C GLY A 152 5.98 5.70 -5.45
N SER A 153 4.68 5.44 -5.48
CA SER A 153 3.63 6.42 -5.12
C SER A 153 3.63 6.75 -3.63
N GLY A 154 3.98 5.79 -2.76
CA GLY A 154 4.18 5.98 -1.33
C GLY A 154 2.92 5.85 -0.47
N PHE A 155 1.74 5.65 -1.04
CA PHE A 155 0.50 5.51 -0.27
C PHE A 155 0.54 4.34 0.72
N ASP A 156 1.18 3.24 0.32
CA ASP A 156 1.33 2.04 1.13
C ASP A 156 2.19 2.29 2.38
N VAL A 157 3.34 2.91 2.18
CA VAL A 157 4.24 3.30 3.28
C VAL A 157 3.56 4.34 4.18
N ALA A 158 2.88 5.35 3.59
CA ALA A 158 2.16 6.37 4.34
C ALA A 158 1.06 5.78 5.23
N THR A 159 0.26 4.83 4.70
CA THR A 159 -0.78 4.13 5.47
C THR A 159 -0.20 3.34 6.64
N CYS A 160 0.86 2.56 6.38
CA CYS A 160 1.55 1.79 7.40
C CYS A 160 2.19 2.69 8.48
N ALA A 161 2.80 3.82 8.07
CA ALA A 161 3.41 4.77 9.00
C ALA A 161 2.36 5.50 9.85
N ALA A 162 1.25 5.92 9.26
CA ALA A 162 0.13 6.53 9.99
C ALA A 162 -0.54 5.54 10.96
N GLY A 163 -0.55 4.24 10.63
CA GLY A 163 -1.23 3.22 11.43
C GLY A 163 -2.76 3.25 11.32
N HIS A 164 -3.31 4.07 10.44
CA HIS A 164 -4.73 4.33 10.26
C HIS A 164 -5.08 4.47 8.78
N THR A 165 -6.36 4.33 8.47
CA THR A 165 -6.90 4.66 7.14
C THR A 165 -6.65 6.13 6.82
N ILE A 166 -6.17 6.39 5.60
CA ILE A 166 -5.78 7.73 5.16
C ILE A 166 -6.41 8.14 3.83
N VAL A 167 -6.69 9.42 3.71
CA VAL A 167 -6.75 10.10 2.41
C VAL A 167 -5.34 10.58 2.08
N TYR A 168 -4.88 10.23 0.89
CA TYR A 168 -3.49 10.43 0.50
C TYR A 168 -3.39 11.16 -0.85
N LYS A 169 -2.42 12.09 -0.94
CA LYS A 169 -1.89 12.61 -2.21
C LYS A 169 -0.40 12.32 -2.28
N ARG A 170 0.06 11.94 -3.45
CA ARG A 170 1.46 11.61 -3.70
C ARG A 170 2.36 12.85 -3.52
N PHE A 171 3.50 12.64 -2.86
CA PHE A 171 4.58 13.62 -2.81
C PHE A 171 5.27 13.77 -4.17
N ASN A 172 5.93 14.91 -4.39
CA ASN A 172 6.74 15.11 -5.58
C ASN A 172 7.96 14.15 -5.54
N PRO A 173 8.15 13.29 -6.56
CA PRO A 173 9.26 12.34 -6.59
C PRO A 173 10.66 12.97 -6.46
N SER A 174 10.82 14.24 -6.85
CA SER A 174 12.09 14.98 -6.69
C SER A 174 12.50 15.20 -5.23
N SER A 175 11.61 14.93 -4.27
CA SER A 175 11.89 15.00 -2.83
C SER A 175 12.88 13.92 -2.38
N ILE A 176 13.01 12.82 -3.12
CA ILE A 176 13.95 11.73 -2.82
C ILE A 176 15.12 11.81 -3.78
N ILE A 177 16.32 12.02 -3.22
CA ILE A 177 17.57 12.08 -3.97
C ILE A 177 18.44 10.91 -3.52
N LEU A 178 18.60 9.92 -4.39
CA LEU A 178 19.45 8.76 -4.10
C LEU A 178 20.94 9.09 -4.39
N PRO A 179 21.89 8.53 -3.63
CA PRO A 179 23.31 8.63 -3.95
C PRO A 179 23.62 7.82 -5.22
N SER A 180 24.71 8.21 -5.88
CA SER A 180 25.22 7.47 -7.04
C SER A 180 25.78 6.10 -6.63
N ASP A 181 26.42 6.05 -5.45
CA ASP A 181 26.92 4.84 -4.82
C ASP A 181 26.68 4.89 -3.31
N PHE A 182 25.93 3.94 -2.78
CA PHE A 182 25.65 3.83 -1.35
C PHE A 182 26.91 3.49 -0.51
N LYS A 183 27.99 3.01 -1.11
CA LYS A 183 29.28 2.78 -0.43
C LYS A 183 29.97 4.08 -0.08
N ASN A 184 29.70 5.16 -0.79
CA ASN A 184 30.15 6.49 -0.41
C ASN A 184 29.29 7.02 0.76
N MET A 185 29.73 6.72 1.99
CA MET A 185 28.97 7.04 3.19
C MET A 185 28.74 8.54 3.37
N THR A 186 29.67 9.39 2.98
CA THR A 186 29.48 10.86 3.05
C THR A 186 28.36 11.32 2.14
N GLU A 187 28.35 10.87 0.88
CA GLU A 187 27.29 11.17 -0.06
C GLU A 187 25.95 10.58 0.40
N THR A 188 25.95 9.33 0.86
CA THR A 188 24.77 8.63 1.34
C THR A 188 24.12 9.38 2.51
N THR A 189 24.90 9.71 3.54
CA THR A 189 24.40 10.48 4.69
C THR A 189 23.83 11.83 4.26
N THR A 190 24.56 12.56 3.42
CA THR A 190 24.11 13.87 2.91
C THR A 190 22.79 13.78 2.16
N LYS A 191 22.64 12.79 1.27
CA LYS A 191 21.41 12.61 0.47
C LYS A 191 20.23 12.14 1.33
N VAL A 192 20.48 11.25 2.30
CA VAL A 192 19.45 10.80 3.27
C VAL A 192 18.96 12.00 4.07
N LEU A 193 19.83 12.73 4.76
CA LEU A 193 19.46 13.88 5.58
C LEU A 193 18.73 14.94 4.75
N PHE A 194 19.25 15.26 3.57
CA PHE A 194 18.62 16.21 2.66
C PHE A 194 17.18 15.80 2.30
N SER A 195 16.96 14.53 1.98
CA SER A 195 15.64 14.03 1.57
C SER A 195 14.66 13.92 2.76
N ILE A 196 15.16 13.63 3.96
CA ILE A 196 14.30 13.40 5.14
C ILE A 196 13.95 14.70 5.87
N GLU A 197 14.88 15.61 5.99
CA GLU A 197 14.70 16.84 6.81
C GLU A 197 13.95 17.94 6.08
N ARG A 198 13.87 17.89 4.77
CA ARG A 198 13.11 18.88 3.99
C ARG A 198 11.62 18.53 3.91
N PRO A 199 10.75 19.52 3.83
CA PRO A 199 9.35 19.28 3.50
C PRO A 199 9.23 18.59 2.13
N TRP A 200 8.32 17.63 2.02
CA TRP A 200 7.97 17.05 0.72
C TRP A 200 6.77 17.81 0.16
N PRO A 201 6.94 18.56 -0.96
CA PRO A 201 5.84 19.27 -1.55
C PRO A 201 4.77 18.31 -2.10
N ASP A 202 3.56 18.82 -2.21
CA ASP A 202 2.37 18.15 -2.77
C ASP A 202 1.81 17.00 -1.94
N ILE A 203 2.54 16.48 -0.96
CA ILE A 203 2.06 15.38 -0.13
C ILE A 203 0.86 15.79 0.72
N LEU A 204 -0.12 14.90 0.80
CA LEU A 204 -1.17 14.93 1.80
C LEU A 204 -1.26 13.54 2.43
N THR A 205 -1.15 13.48 3.75
CA THR A 205 -1.49 12.29 4.54
C THR A 205 -2.47 12.72 5.61
N ARG A 206 -3.76 12.50 5.37
CA ARG A 206 -4.83 12.84 6.31
C ARG A 206 -5.46 11.58 6.85
N ILE A 207 -5.26 11.33 8.13
CA ILE A 207 -5.96 10.26 8.85
C ILE A 207 -7.45 10.55 8.84
N ILE A 208 -8.25 9.54 8.55
CA ILE A 208 -9.70 9.60 8.60
C ILE A 208 -10.24 8.47 9.48
N SER A 209 -11.31 8.76 10.22
CA SER A 209 -12.06 7.73 10.92
C SER A 209 -13.11 7.17 9.98
N MET A 210 -12.99 5.91 9.66
CA MET A 210 -14.02 5.22 8.90
C MET A 210 -15.33 5.18 9.71
N PRO A 211 -16.50 5.50 9.12
CA PRO A 211 -17.76 5.33 9.82
C PRO A 211 -17.93 3.88 10.29
N SER A 212 -18.27 3.70 11.58
CA SER A 212 -18.30 2.38 12.24
C SER A 212 -19.25 1.38 11.59
N LYS A 213 -20.26 1.87 10.86
CA LYS A 213 -21.20 1.04 10.10
C LYS A 213 -20.52 0.26 8.96
N TYR A 214 -19.36 0.71 8.45
CA TYR A 214 -18.70 0.04 7.34
C TYR A 214 -17.69 -1.00 7.81
N GLY A 215 -17.61 -2.10 7.04
CA GLY A 215 -16.60 -3.13 7.11
C GLY A 215 -15.96 -3.36 5.76
N LEU A 216 -14.89 -4.13 5.74
CA LEU A 216 -14.23 -4.59 4.54
C LEU A 216 -14.39 -6.11 4.41
N LEU A 217 -14.91 -6.55 3.28
CA LEU A 217 -14.87 -7.93 2.85
C LEU A 217 -13.80 -8.04 1.77
N PHE A 218 -12.80 -8.87 1.99
CA PHE A 218 -11.63 -8.95 1.11
C PHE A 218 -11.34 -10.40 0.72
N PHE A 219 -11.18 -10.61 -0.57
CA PHE A 219 -10.80 -11.91 -1.12
C PHE A 219 -9.47 -11.79 -1.86
N ASN A 220 -8.56 -12.69 -1.56
CA ASN A 220 -7.40 -12.97 -2.41
C ASN A 220 -7.80 -14.02 -3.46
N ILE A 221 -7.29 -13.90 -4.68
CA ILE A 221 -7.56 -14.83 -5.78
C ILE A 221 -6.38 -15.78 -5.88
N GLU A 222 -6.60 -17.07 -5.63
CA GLU A 222 -5.54 -18.08 -5.70
C GLU A 222 -5.08 -18.25 -7.16
N GLY A 223 -3.77 -18.29 -7.33
CA GLY A 223 -3.17 -18.36 -8.68
C GLY A 223 -3.25 -17.06 -9.47
N GLY A 224 -3.86 -16.02 -8.93
CA GLY A 224 -3.87 -14.69 -9.52
C GLY A 224 -2.43 -14.19 -9.74
N LYS A 225 -2.09 -13.85 -10.97
CA LYS A 225 -0.75 -13.38 -11.34
C LYS A 225 -0.86 -12.11 -12.15
N THR A 226 -1.18 -11.00 -11.47
CA THR A 226 -1.05 -9.69 -12.10
C THR A 226 0.30 -9.10 -11.76
N SER A 227 1.06 -8.75 -12.77
CA SER A 227 2.28 -8.00 -12.59
C SER A 227 1.98 -6.51 -12.50
N THR A 228 1.65 -6.02 -11.29
CA THR A 228 1.46 -4.58 -11.04
C THR A 228 2.60 -3.74 -11.64
N VAL A 229 3.86 -4.21 -11.52
CA VAL A 229 5.02 -3.50 -12.08
C VAL A 229 4.97 -3.45 -13.60
N SER A 230 4.58 -4.56 -14.25
CA SER A 230 4.42 -4.61 -15.71
C SER A 230 3.30 -3.70 -16.18
N ASN A 231 2.13 -3.79 -15.54
CA ASN A 231 0.98 -2.98 -15.91
C ASN A 231 1.24 -1.48 -15.73
N VAL A 232 1.80 -1.07 -14.61
CA VAL A 232 2.17 0.34 -14.37
C VAL A 232 3.17 0.84 -15.40
N ARG A 233 4.14 0.00 -15.80
CA ARG A 233 5.08 0.34 -16.87
C ARG A 233 4.36 0.51 -18.21
N THR A 234 3.53 -0.43 -18.60
CA THR A 234 2.80 -0.43 -19.87
C THR A 234 1.85 0.76 -19.98
N VAL A 235 1.08 1.03 -18.91
CA VAL A 235 0.22 2.23 -18.84
C VAL A 235 1.07 3.51 -18.90
N GLY A 236 2.24 3.53 -18.25
CA GLY A 236 3.18 4.65 -18.31
C GLY A 236 3.78 4.87 -19.71
N GLU A 237 3.99 3.81 -20.48
CA GLU A 237 4.41 3.90 -21.88
C GLU A 237 3.29 4.47 -22.76
N TRP A 238 2.07 3.99 -22.59
CA TRP A 238 0.90 4.51 -23.28
C TRP A 238 0.65 6.00 -22.93
N LYS A 239 0.77 6.39 -21.67
CA LYS A 239 0.69 7.79 -21.19
C LYS A 239 1.65 8.70 -21.95
N ARG A 240 2.89 8.26 -22.22
CA ARG A 240 3.86 9.09 -22.96
C ARG A 240 3.47 9.33 -24.41
N GLN A 241 2.73 8.39 -24.99
CA GLN A 241 2.24 8.50 -26.38
C GLN A 241 0.89 9.25 -26.46
N HIS A 242 0.08 9.17 -25.41
CA HIS A 242 -1.27 9.74 -25.33
C HIS A 242 -1.45 10.61 -24.06
N PRO A 243 -0.60 11.64 -23.84
CA PRO A 243 -0.58 12.38 -22.57
C PRO A 243 -1.90 13.10 -22.27
N THR A 244 -2.51 13.73 -23.27
CA THR A 244 -3.77 14.46 -23.09
C THR A 244 -4.91 13.54 -22.69
N GLU A 245 -5.10 12.44 -23.44
CA GLU A 245 -6.16 11.47 -23.16
C GLU A 245 -5.98 10.80 -21.80
N TYR A 246 -4.73 10.48 -21.43
CA TYR A 246 -4.43 9.93 -20.12
C TYR A 246 -4.78 10.91 -18.99
N ILE A 247 -4.38 12.19 -19.12
CA ILE A 247 -4.66 13.21 -18.10
C ILE A 247 -6.16 13.38 -17.93
N GLU A 248 -6.92 13.52 -19.02
CA GLU A 248 -8.38 13.67 -18.97
C GLU A 248 -9.06 12.48 -18.25
N LEU A 249 -8.59 11.25 -18.52
CA LEU A 249 -9.10 10.05 -17.83
C LEU A 249 -8.80 10.09 -16.34
N MET A 250 -7.56 10.44 -15.95
CA MET A 250 -7.15 10.47 -14.55
C MET A 250 -7.82 11.60 -13.77
N GLU A 251 -8.03 12.77 -14.37
CA GLU A 251 -8.77 13.88 -13.75
C GLU A 251 -10.23 13.48 -13.47
N ARG A 252 -10.90 12.88 -14.46
CA ARG A 252 -12.27 12.38 -14.28
C ARG A 252 -12.35 11.28 -13.22
N GLN A 253 -11.40 10.35 -13.23
CA GLN A 253 -11.32 9.30 -12.19
C GLN A 253 -11.16 9.93 -10.81
N ASN A 254 -10.21 10.86 -10.66
CA ASN A 254 -9.96 11.54 -9.40
C ASN A 254 -11.18 12.32 -8.89
N ALA A 255 -11.94 12.95 -9.77
CA ALA A 255 -13.19 13.64 -9.41
C ALA A 255 -14.20 12.66 -8.81
N HIS A 256 -14.48 11.55 -9.51
CA HIS A 256 -15.43 10.54 -9.02
C HIS A 256 -14.94 9.85 -7.71
N GLU A 257 -13.65 9.55 -7.60
CA GLU A 257 -13.11 8.96 -6.38
C GLU A 257 -13.13 9.94 -5.20
N THR A 258 -12.93 11.24 -5.46
CA THR A 258 -13.08 12.28 -4.43
C THR A 258 -14.52 12.36 -3.91
N GLU A 259 -15.50 12.33 -4.81
CA GLU A 259 -16.93 12.31 -4.44
C GLU A 259 -17.29 11.01 -3.72
N ALA A 260 -16.76 9.86 -4.17
CA ALA A 260 -16.98 8.58 -3.51
C ALA A 260 -16.42 8.56 -2.07
N ILE A 261 -15.24 9.15 -1.84
CA ILE A 261 -14.67 9.31 -0.50
C ILE A 261 -15.55 10.22 0.36
N GLY A 262 -16.08 11.32 -0.21
CA GLY A 262 -17.06 12.18 0.47
C GLY A 262 -18.30 11.40 0.87
N GLY A 263 -18.93 10.69 -0.06
CA GLY A 263 -20.10 9.84 0.21
C GLY A 263 -19.84 8.77 1.27
N LEU A 264 -18.66 8.17 1.26
CA LEU A 264 -18.23 7.20 2.29
C LEU A 264 -18.19 7.84 3.69
N LEU A 265 -17.61 9.02 3.82
CA LEU A 265 -17.47 9.73 5.10
C LEU A 265 -18.81 10.24 5.62
N ASP A 266 -19.68 10.68 4.72
CA ASP A 266 -21.03 11.18 5.04
C ASP A 266 -22.04 10.04 5.24
N GLY A 267 -21.67 8.81 4.88
CA GLY A 267 -22.56 7.65 4.95
C GLY A 267 -23.61 7.59 3.85
N ASP A 268 -23.40 8.32 2.74
CA ASP A 268 -24.24 8.27 1.52
C ASP A 268 -23.86 7.06 0.65
N ASN A 269 -24.56 5.95 0.85
CA ASN A 269 -24.31 4.73 0.09
C ASN A 269 -24.61 4.86 -1.41
N ASP A 270 -25.63 5.64 -1.77
CA ASP A 270 -26.03 5.81 -3.19
C ASP A 270 -25.00 6.66 -3.94
N GLY A 271 -24.55 7.76 -3.34
CA GLY A 271 -23.47 8.59 -3.88
C GLY A 271 -22.17 7.79 -4.01
N LEU A 272 -21.79 7.07 -2.96
CA LEU A 272 -20.61 6.19 -2.93
C LEU A 272 -20.66 5.15 -4.07
N ARG A 273 -21.77 4.43 -4.22
CA ARG A 273 -21.97 3.42 -5.28
C ARG A 273 -21.90 4.03 -6.66
N ARG A 274 -22.67 5.10 -6.92
CA ARG A 274 -22.69 5.79 -8.22
C ARG A 274 -21.29 6.26 -8.64
N CYS A 275 -20.56 6.93 -7.74
CA CYS A 275 -19.25 7.48 -8.06
C CYS A 275 -18.18 6.38 -8.20
N THR A 276 -18.27 5.30 -7.43
CA THR A 276 -17.37 4.15 -7.59
C THR A 276 -17.59 3.44 -8.92
N HIS A 277 -18.84 3.26 -9.36
CA HIS A 277 -19.15 2.68 -10.68
C HIS A 277 -18.57 3.54 -11.80
N ALA A 278 -18.74 4.87 -11.74
CA ALA A 278 -18.17 5.78 -12.73
C ALA A 278 -16.63 5.69 -12.77
N ALA A 279 -15.96 5.62 -11.62
CA ALA A 279 -14.51 5.44 -11.56
C ALA A 279 -14.05 4.07 -12.14
N ARG A 280 -14.80 2.99 -11.89
CA ARG A 280 -14.54 1.67 -12.48
C ARG A 280 -14.69 1.68 -14.00
N GLU A 281 -15.70 2.38 -14.53
CA GLU A 281 -15.85 2.54 -15.99
C GLU A 281 -14.66 3.24 -16.63
N ILE A 282 -14.07 4.24 -15.95
CA ILE A 282 -12.86 4.92 -16.44
C ILE A 282 -11.68 3.93 -16.45
N HIS A 283 -11.53 3.08 -15.42
CA HIS A 283 -10.51 2.03 -15.41
C HIS A 283 -10.66 1.05 -16.58
N ARG A 284 -11.88 0.60 -16.86
CA ARG A 284 -12.16 -0.29 -18.01
C ARG A 284 -11.89 0.42 -19.34
N LYS A 285 -12.22 1.70 -19.44
CA LYS A 285 -11.91 2.51 -20.63
C LYS A 285 -10.39 2.63 -20.83
N LEU A 286 -9.64 2.94 -19.76
CA LEU A 286 -8.17 2.98 -19.81
C LEU A 286 -7.60 1.63 -20.27
N GLN A 287 -8.07 0.52 -19.67
CA GLN A 287 -7.67 -0.83 -20.08
C GLN A 287 -7.90 -1.05 -21.58
N GLY A 288 -9.09 -0.73 -22.10
CA GLY A 288 -9.43 -0.91 -23.52
C GLY A 288 -8.53 -0.10 -24.44
N LEU A 289 -8.24 1.15 -24.10
CA LEU A 289 -7.36 2.01 -24.88
C LEU A 289 -5.90 1.52 -24.88
N VAL A 290 -5.38 1.16 -23.71
CA VAL A 290 -4.02 0.66 -23.60
C VAL A 290 -3.86 -0.68 -24.32
N ALA A 291 -4.84 -1.58 -24.20
CA ALA A 291 -4.80 -2.92 -24.82
C ALA A 291 -4.79 -2.87 -26.37
N GLN A 292 -5.31 -1.80 -26.98
CA GLN A 292 -5.24 -1.60 -28.45
C GLN A 292 -3.78 -1.47 -28.91
N SER A 293 -2.93 -0.81 -28.14
CA SER A 293 -1.50 -0.62 -28.46
C SER A 293 -0.62 -1.68 -27.81
N TYR A 294 -1.06 -2.27 -26.71
CA TYR A 294 -0.31 -3.20 -25.87
C TYR A 294 -1.19 -4.42 -25.51
N PRO A 295 -1.41 -5.36 -26.43
CA PRO A 295 -2.31 -6.51 -26.23
C PRO A 295 -1.86 -7.47 -25.12
N GLY A 296 -0.63 -7.34 -24.60
CA GLY A 296 -0.12 -8.09 -23.45
C GLY A 296 -0.36 -7.43 -22.09
N LEU A 297 -1.17 -6.37 -22.03
CA LEU A 297 -1.57 -5.79 -20.76
C LEU A 297 -2.47 -6.77 -20.00
N ASP A 298 -2.11 -7.07 -18.75
CA ASP A 298 -3.03 -7.77 -17.86
C ASP A 298 -4.27 -6.88 -17.60
N PRO A 299 -5.49 -7.44 -17.62
CA PRO A 299 -6.69 -6.64 -17.42
C PRO A 299 -6.65 -5.89 -16.06
N ILE A 300 -7.06 -4.62 -16.06
CA ILE A 300 -7.19 -3.83 -14.83
C ILE A 300 -8.42 -4.28 -14.03
N GLU A 301 -9.54 -4.50 -14.73
CA GLU A 301 -10.73 -5.12 -14.18
C GLU A 301 -11.17 -6.25 -15.12
N PRO A 302 -10.73 -7.50 -14.84
CA PRO A 302 -11.12 -8.68 -15.63
C PRO A 302 -12.63 -8.87 -15.65
N GLU A 303 -13.19 -9.29 -16.79
CA GLU A 303 -14.64 -9.48 -16.95
C GLU A 303 -15.25 -10.43 -15.90
N PRO A 304 -14.65 -11.58 -15.54
CA PRO A 304 -15.15 -12.41 -14.44
C PRO A 304 -15.24 -11.67 -13.12
N LEU A 305 -14.27 -10.80 -12.80
CA LEU A 305 -14.31 -9.99 -11.56
C LEU A 305 -15.35 -8.89 -11.63
N THR A 306 -15.58 -8.28 -12.81
CA THR A 306 -16.71 -7.36 -13.02
C THR A 306 -18.04 -8.03 -12.68
N LYS A 307 -18.26 -9.24 -13.19
CA LYS A 307 -19.49 -10.02 -12.91
C LYS A 307 -19.62 -10.44 -11.44
N LEU A 308 -18.50 -10.76 -10.78
CA LEU A 308 -18.48 -11.05 -9.34
C LEU A 308 -18.79 -9.82 -8.50
N ILE A 309 -18.29 -8.66 -8.90
CA ILE A 309 -18.61 -7.38 -8.23
C ILE A 309 -20.11 -7.09 -8.36
N GLU A 310 -20.66 -7.19 -9.56
CA GLU A 310 -22.09 -6.99 -9.82
C GLU A 310 -22.95 -7.98 -9.04
N PHE A 311 -22.58 -9.25 -8.99
CA PHE A 311 -23.25 -10.25 -8.18
C PHE A 311 -23.19 -9.89 -6.68
N GLY A 312 -22.01 -9.57 -6.17
CA GLY A 312 -21.82 -9.20 -4.77
C GLY A 312 -22.62 -7.97 -4.37
N GLU A 313 -22.68 -6.94 -5.22
CA GLU A 313 -23.42 -5.71 -4.94
C GLU A 313 -24.96 -5.89 -4.90
N ASN A 314 -25.47 -7.02 -5.39
CA ASN A 314 -26.88 -7.42 -5.21
C ASN A 314 -27.14 -8.15 -3.88
N ILE A 315 -26.11 -8.50 -3.12
CA ILE A 315 -26.22 -9.10 -1.79
C ILE A 315 -26.54 -8.00 -0.77
N HIS A 316 -27.53 -8.26 0.09
CA HIS A 316 -27.92 -7.31 1.12
C HIS A 316 -26.76 -6.99 2.06
N GLY A 317 -26.53 -5.71 2.32
CA GLY A 317 -25.45 -5.24 3.17
C GLY A 317 -24.12 -5.03 2.45
N ILE A 318 -23.98 -5.39 1.17
CA ILE A 318 -22.82 -4.97 0.36
C ILE A 318 -23.14 -3.61 -0.29
N VAL A 319 -22.26 -2.65 -0.05
CA VAL A 319 -22.41 -1.29 -0.57
C VAL A 319 -21.81 -1.16 -1.95
N VAL A 320 -20.54 -1.53 -2.11
CA VAL A 320 -19.82 -1.39 -3.38
C VAL A 320 -18.60 -2.32 -3.41
N GLY A 321 -18.27 -2.82 -4.61
CA GLY A 321 -17.12 -3.68 -4.84
C GLY A 321 -16.15 -3.12 -5.88
N ARG A 322 -14.89 -3.56 -5.82
CA ARG A 322 -13.86 -3.26 -6.82
C ARG A 322 -12.64 -4.18 -6.75
N CYS A 323 -11.86 -4.20 -7.81
CA CYS A 323 -10.49 -4.69 -7.79
C CYS A 323 -9.59 -3.60 -7.15
N PRO A 324 -8.96 -3.84 -5.98
CA PRO A 324 -8.17 -2.82 -5.29
C PRO A 324 -6.80 -2.58 -5.95
N GLY A 325 -6.19 -1.43 -5.65
CA GLY A 325 -4.85 -1.09 -6.14
C GLY A 325 -4.81 -0.87 -7.65
N ALA A 326 -3.85 -1.48 -8.32
CA ALA A 326 -3.72 -1.43 -9.79
C ALA A 326 -4.72 -2.34 -10.52
N GLY A 327 -5.61 -2.99 -9.77
CA GLY A 327 -6.55 -3.98 -10.30
C GLY A 327 -5.87 -5.30 -10.63
N GLY A 328 -6.48 -6.06 -11.54
CA GLY A 328 -5.99 -7.35 -12.00
C GLY A 328 -6.62 -8.53 -11.27
N TRP A 329 -5.92 -9.67 -11.33
CA TRP A 329 -6.37 -10.94 -10.77
C TRP A 329 -5.95 -11.19 -9.32
N ASP A 330 -5.39 -10.18 -8.63
CA ASP A 330 -4.80 -10.39 -7.31
C ASP A 330 -5.84 -10.45 -6.19
N ALA A 331 -6.86 -9.59 -6.24
CA ALA A 331 -7.84 -9.46 -5.16
C ALA A 331 -9.18 -8.86 -5.59
N LEU A 332 -10.19 -9.09 -4.75
CA LEU A 332 -11.50 -8.49 -4.81
C LEU A 332 -11.86 -7.92 -3.44
N ALA A 333 -12.39 -6.71 -3.40
CA ALA A 333 -12.73 -6.02 -2.16
C ALA A 333 -14.13 -5.41 -2.22
N PHE A 334 -14.90 -5.56 -1.14
CA PHE A 334 -16.21 -4.93 -0.97
C PHE A 334 -16.25 -4.12 0.32
N LEU A 335 -16.87 -2.94 0.27
CA LEU A 335 -17.35 -2.26 1.47
C LEU A 335 -18.72 -2.80 1.82
N ILE A 336 -18.91 -3.14 3.09
CA ILE A 336 -20.15 -3.71 3.62
C ILE A 336 -20.71 -2.84 4.75
N GLU A 337 -22.01 -2.85 4.94
CA GLU A 337 -22.66 -2.36 6.17
C GLU A 337 -22.70 -3.50 7.20
N ARG A 338 -21.93 -3.38 8.29
CA ARG A 338 -21.71 -4.44 9.29
C ARG A 338 -22.99 -5.02 9.86
N ASP A 339 -23.97 -4.14 10.13
CA ASP A 339 -25.23 -4.52 10.78
C ASP A 339 -26.25 -5.15 9.80
N ARG A 340 -25.98 -5.05 8.50
CA ARG A 340 -26.86 -5.57 7.43
C ARG A 340 -26.27 -6.75 6.69
N PHE A 341 -24.96 -6.92 6.74
CA PHE A 341 -24.26 -7.97 6.00
C PHE A 341 -24.32 -9.30 6.76
N ASP A 342 -24.89 -10.32 6.12
CA ASP A 342 -24.86 -11.68 6.63
C ASP A 342 -23.58 -12.39 6.15
N LYS A 343 -22.78 -12.86 7.11
CA LYS A 343 -21.53 -13.59 6.82
C LYS A 343 -21.72 -14.87 6.02
N SER A 344 -22.91 -15.48 6.06
CA SER A 344 -23.25 -16.64 5.22
C SER A 344 -23.19 -16.31 3.71
N SER A 345 -23.32 -15.03 3.36
CA SER A 345 -23.19 -14.55 1.98
C SER A 345 -21.76 -14.63 1.42
N ILE A 346 -20.76 -14.83 2.27
CA ILE A 346 -19.37 -15.04 1.84
C ILE A 346 -19.29 -16.28 0.95
N ASP A 347 -19.92 -17.38 1.37
CA ASP A 347 -19.94 -18.64 0.64
C ASP A 347 -20.62 -18.48 -0.73
N ALA A 348 -21.68 -17.67 -0.81
CA ALA A 348 -22.35 -17.38 -2.09
C ALA A 348 -21.43 -16.68 -3.10
N ILE A 349 -20.56 -15.75 -2.66
CA ILE A 349 -19.57 -15.09 -3.52
C ILE A 349 -18.49 -16.09 -3.94
N VAL A 350 -18.02 -16.94 -3.01
CA VAL A 350 -17.01 -17.96 -3.29
C VAL A 350 -17.55 -19.01 -4.28
N ASP A 351 -18.79 -19.45 -4.10
CA ASP A 351 -19.42 -20.40 -5.01
C ASP A 351 -19.66 -19.79 -6.40
N LYS A 352 -20.09 -18.52 -6.45
CA LYS A 352 -20.24 -17.81 -7.71
C LYS A 352 -18.91 -17.67 -8.47
N ALA A 353 -17.81 -17.50 -7.78
CA ALA A 353 -16.49 -17.41 -8.41
C ALA A 353 -16.08 -18.70 -9.12
N LYS A 354 -16.52 -19.86 -8.63
CA LYS A 354 -16.25 -21.17 -9.26
C LYS A 354 -16.87 -21.28 -10.67
N GLU A 355 -17.97 -20.56 -10.94
CA GLU A 355 -18.55 -20.52 -12.29
C GLU A 355 -17.62 -19.87 -13.33
N TYR A 356 -16.61 -19.15 -12.86
CA TYR A 356 -15.57 -18.48 -13.67
C TYR A 356 -14.19 -19.11 -13.51
N ASP A 357 -14.12 -20.33 -12.97
CA ASP A 357 -12.86 -21.04 -12.67
C ASP A 357 -11.94 -20.27 -11.71
N LEU A 358 -12.50 -19.45 -10.81
CA LEU A 358 -11.76 -18.69 -9.82
C LEU A 358 -11.86 -19.31 -8.43
N VAL A 359 -10.74 -19.34 -7.73
CA VAL A 359 -10.68 -19.75 -6.33
C VAL A 359 -10.45 -18.51 -5.47
N LEU A 360 -11.48 -18.11 -4.72
CA LEU A 360 -11.42 -17.00 -3.80
C LEU A 360 -11.10 -17.49 -2.39
N LYS A 361 -10.12 -16.85 -1.75
CA LYS A 361 -9.80 -17.01 -0.34
C LYS A 361 -10.24 -15.78 0.43
N HIS A 362 -11.27 -15.91 1.26
CA HIS A 362 -11.65 -14.83 2.17
C HIS A 362 -10.55 -14.58 3.20
N LEU A 363 -10.12 -13.33 3.33
CA LEU A 363 -9.20 -12.90 4.37
C LEU A 363 -9.99 -12.08 5.41
N PRO A 364 -10.06 -12.55 6.67
CA PRO A 364 -10.77 -11.84 7.73
C PRO A 364 -9.98 -10.62 8.17
N LEU A 365 -10.33 -9.46 7.64
CA LEU A 365 -9.66 -8.20 7.89
C LEU A 365 -10.51 -7.26 8.75
N ARG A 366 -9.82 -6.51 9.63
CA ARG A 366 -10.40 -5.39 10.36
C ARG A 366 -9.81 -4.08 9.85
N LEU A 367 -10.68 -3.06 9.68
CA LEU A 367 -10.29 -1.68 9.39
C LEU A 367 -9.84 -0.97 10.66
N LEU A 368 -8.80 -0.13 10.53
CA LEU A 368 -8.29 0.77 11.56
C LEU A 368 -8.55 2.23 11.20
#